data_38e0e97ff7db2f821e7b6704e48f01ff
#
_entry.id   38e0e97ff7db2f821e7b6704e48f01ff
#
_cell.length_a   1.000
_cell.length_b   1.000
_cell.length_c   1.000
_cell.angle_alpha   90.00
_cell.angle_beta   90.00
_cell.angle_gamma   90.00
#
_symmetry.space_group_name_H-M   'P 1'
#
loop_
_entity.id
_entity.type
_entity.pdbx_description
1 polymer ?
#
loop_
_entity_poly.entity_id
_entity_poly.type
_entity_poly.pdbx_seq_one_letter_code
_entity_poly.pdbx_strand_id
1 'polypeptide(L)'
;MTLLINLSFLLSKPTGITTYALNLLPHLKKLYPTLLVSQDIPGYNCYPVPSNQTAEQGVKGHFNRLVWTQFQLPQIYRKLKSQILFSSLPEAPLCSNCRFVITCFDMIPLRFPKRFSPLTPYHRYYTPQVLKQAQHIICISETTAQDITKFYGIPANKITAIPLAYDRTHFHLLNLPTRNYFLYIGRQEPYKNIQGLIAAFAALPNYKDYELWLVGPSDRRYTPTLTAQVAELGITNQVKFLDYVPYDELPKIINEAIALVFPSLWEGFGLPVLEAMACGTPVITSNLSSLPEVAGDAAILIDPYNTKEITEAMQAIATNSALRSRLSSQGITHCQQFSWEKTGKATVEVLSRYI
;
A
#
# COMPACT_ATOMS: atom_id res chain seq x y z
N MET A 1 4.45 24.97 20.76
CA MET A 1 3.50 24.48 19.73
C MET A 1 3.44 22.98 19.85
N THR A 2 2.25 22.36 19.89
CA THR A 2 2.15 20.95 20.23
C THR A 2 1.41 20.21 19.12
N LEU A 3 2.19 19.47 18.28
CA LEU A 3 1.69 18.48 17.33
C LEU A 3 1.40 17.18 18.07
N LEU A 4 0.21 16.65 17.92
CA LEU A 4 -0.19 15.34 18.42
C LEU A 4 -0.24 14.35 17.24
N ILE A 5 0.40 13.20 17.35
CA ILE A 5 0.36 12.17 16.30
C ILE A 5 -0.36 10.94 16.84
N ASN A 6 -1.46 10.56 16.18
CA ASN A 6 -2.21 9.35 16.55
C ASN A 6 -1.58 8.11 15.93
N LEU A 7 -1.02 7.26 16.79
CA LEU A 7 -0.41 5.98 16.45
C LEU A 7 -1.05 4.82 17.25
N SER A 8 -2.27 5.00 17.75
CA SER A 8 -3.01 4.00 18.54
C SER A 8 -3.29 2.69 17.78
N PHE A 9 -3.12 2.71 16.46
CA PHE A 9 -3.36 1.58 15.56
C PHE A 9 -2.12 0.73 15.27
N LEU A 10 -0.93 1.12 15.73
CA LEU A 10 0.31 0.40 15.42
C LEU A 10 0.21 -1.08 15.80
N LEU A 11 0.68 -1.93 14.90
CA LEU A 11 0.69 -3.38 15.05
C LEU A 11 2.09 -3.86 15.43
N SER A 12 2.15 -4.99 16.15
CA SER A 12 3.40 -5.69 16.46
C SER A 12 4.09 -6.21 15.20
N LYS A 13 3.30 -6.67 14.22
CA LYS A 13 3.78 -7.03 12.87
C LYS A 13 3.47 -5.91 11.89
N PRO A 14 4.48 -5.31 11.25
CA PRO A 14 4.28 -4.19 10.34
C PRO A 14 3.33 -4.53 9.18
N THR A 15 2.40 -3.60 8.92
CA THR A 15 1.58 -3.57 7.71
C THR A 15 1.93 -2.30 6.93
N GLY A 16 1.46 -2.15 5.70
CA GLY A 16 1.74 -0.95 4.90
C GLY A 16 1.49 0.37 5.65
N ILE A 17 0.39 0.45 6.43
CA ILE A 17 0.06 1.65 7.23
C ILE A 17 1.03 1.82 8.40
N THR A 18 1.37 0.74 9.11
CA THR A 18 2.36 0.77 10.19
C THR A 18 3.73 1.18 9.65
N THR A 19 4.15 0.59 8.54
CA THR A 19 5.41 0.92 7.86
C THR A 19 5.45 2.40 7.46
N TYR A 20 4.37 2.92 6.87
CA TYR A 20 4.26 4.35 6.57
C TYR A 20 4.45 5.22 7.80
N ALA A 21 3.69 4.95 8.86
CA ALA A 21 3.73 5.75 10.07
C ALA A 21 5.13 5.76 10.71
N LEU A 22 5.77 4.59 10.83
CA LEU A 22 7.09 4.46 11.45
C LEU A 22 8.20 5.10 10.62
N ASN A 23 8.18 4.94 9.29
CA ASN A 23 9.18 5.56 8.42
C ASN A 23 9.02 7.09 8.34
N LEU A 24 7.83 7.61 8.59
CA LEU A 24 7.56 9.04 8.60
C LEU A 24 8.07 9.73 9.89
N LEU A 25 8.03 9.04 11.04
CA LEU A 25 8.34 9.61 12.35
C LEU A 25 9.71 10.31 12.44
N PRO A 26 10.84 9.77 11.93
CA PRO A 26 12.14 10.45 11.99
C PRO A 26 12.12 11.84 11.36
N HIS A 27 11.37 12.00 10.28
CA HIS A 27 11.25 13.28 9.56
C HIS A 27 10.36 14.28 10.28
N LEU A 28 9.38 13.80 11.06
CA LEU A 28 8.48 14.65 11.87
C LEU A 28 9.10 15.08 13.20
N LYS A 29 10.23 14.52 13.61
CA LYS A 29 10.88 14.80 14.91
C LYS A 29 11.16 16.28 15.13
N LYS A 30 11.49 17.02 14.07
CA LYS A 30 11.73 18.46 14.12
C LYS A 30 10.50 19.32 14.49
N LEU A 31 9.31 18.75 14.43
CA LEU A 31 8.06 19.37 14.88
C LEU A 31 7.76 19.10 16.35
N TYR A 32 8.66 18.40 17.07
CA TYR A 32 8.54 18.05 18.48
C TYR A 32 7.17 17.41 18.83
N PRO A 33 6.76 16.33 18.13
CA PRO A 33 5.46 15.73 18.32
C PRO A 33 5.33 15.01 19.66
N THR A 34 4.10 14.98 20.20
CA THR A 34 3.71 14.00 21.21
C THR A 34 2.99 12.85 20.51
N LEU A 35 3.46 11.62 20.72
CA LEU A 35 2.92 10.43 20.10
C LEU A 35 1.88 9.76 21.01
N LEU A 36 0.71 9.45 20.45
CA LEU A 36 -0.30 8.62 21.13
C LEU A 36 -0.03 7.16 20.77
N VAL A 37 0.57 6.41 21.68
CA VAL A 37 1.06 5.04 21.46
C VAL A 37 0.70 4.12 22.63
N SER A 38 0.53 2.82 22.32
CA SER A 38 0.34 1.80 23.36
C SER A 38 1.66 1.33 23.99
N GLN A 39 2.78 1.54 23.30
CA GLN A 39 4.14 1.24 23.76
C GLN A 39 5.04 2.42 23.41
N ASP A 40 5.92 2.80 24.32
CA ASP A 40 6.81 3.92 24.14
C ASP A 40 7.76 3.72 22.97
N ILE A 41 7.97 4.78 22.19
CA ILE A 41 8.94 4.83 21.11
C ILE A 41 10.16 5.63 21.59
N PRO A 42 11.34 5.03 21.69
CA PRO A 42 12.52 5.69 22.18
C PRO A 42 12.86 6.99 21.44
N GLY A 43 13.17 8.03 22.20
CA GLY A 43 13.55 9.33 21.62
C GLY A 43 12.39 10.24 21.21
N TYR A 44 11.14 9.88 21.58
CA TYR A 44 9.94 10.70 21.40
C TYR A 44 9.21 10.96 22.71
N ASN A 45 8.46 12.05 22.77
CA ASN A 45 7.50 12.27 23.85
C ASN A 45 6.26 11.41 23.58
N CYS A 46 5.98 10.46 24.46
CA CYS A 46 4.89 9.51 24.31
C CYS A 46 3.79 9.76 25.35
N TYR A 47 2.56 9.63 24.90
CA TYR A 47 1.37 9.61 25.77
C TYR A 47 0.70 8.23 25.64
N PRO A 48 0.54 7.47 26.74
CA PRO A 48 0.05 6.11 26.68
C PRO A 48 -1.43 6.05 26.31
N VAL A 49 -1.76 5.13 25.40
CA VAL A 49 -3.13 4.80 24.99
C VAL A 49 -3.44 3.32 25.18
N PRO A 50 -4.72 2.92 25.28
CA PRO A 50 -5.06 1.50 25.44
C PRO A 50 -4.53 0.64 24.29
N SER A 51 -4.00 -0.54 24.61
CA SER A 51 -3.42 -1.49 23.64
C SER A 51 -4.47 -2.31 22.86
N ASN A 52 -5.76 -2.23 23.24
CA ASN A 52 -6.85 -3.01 22.67
C ASN A 52 -7.52 -2.33 21.45
N GLN A 53 -6.77 -1.51 20.70
CA GLN A 53 -7.29 -0.67 19.61
C GLN A 53 -6.75 -1.07 18.23
N THR A 54 -6.07 -2.20 18.13
CA THR A 54 -5.40 -2.62 16.91
C THR A 54 -6.21 -3.64 16.11
N ALA A 55 -5.85 -3.83 14.85
CA ALA A 55 -6.46 -4.84 13.98
C ALA A 55 -6.17 -6.29 14.45
N GLU A 56 -5.21 -6.50 15.35
CA GLU A 56 -4.94 -7.81 15.96
C GLU A 56 -6.12 -8.34 16.77
N GLN A 57 -6.94 -7.43 17.34
CA GLN A 57 -8.19 -7.77 18.01
C GLN A 57 -9.40 -7.82 17.06
N GLY A 58 -9.17 -7.81 15.73
CA GLY A 58 -10.21 -7.87 14.74
C GLY A 58 -11.19 -6.68 14.77
N VAL A 59 -12.48 -6.95 14.54
CA VAL A 59 -13.54 -5.92 14.51
C VAL A 59 -13.67 -5.19 15.84
N LYS A 60 -13.46 -5.89 16.97
CA LYS A 60 -13.53 -5.31 18.32
C LYS A 60 -12.45 -4.24 18.52
N GLY A 61 -11.23 -4.48 18.06
CA GLY A 61 -10.14 -3.51 18.14
C GLY A 61 -10.44 -2.25 17.34
N HIS A 62 -10.95 -2.40 16.13
CA HIS A 62 -11.40 -1.25 15.32
C HIS A 62 -12.52 -0.45 16.00
N PHE A 63 -13.50 -1.12 16.54
CA PHE A 63 -14.60 -0.48 17.26
C PHE A 63 -14.11 0.27 18.50
N ASN A 64 -13.27 -0.36 19.33
CA ASN A 64 -12.65 0.28 20.49
C ASN A 64 -11.87 1.54 20.10
N ARG A 65 -11.09 1.49 19.02
CA ARG A 65 -10.35 2.65 18.51
C ARG A 65 -11.28 3.77 18.07
N LEU A 66 -12.36 3.47 17.37
CA LEU A 66 -13.33 4.48 16.95
C LEU A 66 -13.99 5.15 18.16
N VAL A 67 -14.44 4.37 19.17
CA VAL A 67 -15.02 4.91 20.40
C VAL A 67 -14.00 5.78 21.14
N TRP A 68 -12.78 5.29 21.30
CA TRP A 68 -11.69 6.03 21.94
C TRP A 68 -11.40 7.36 21.21
N THR A 69 -11.35 7.32 19.88
CA THR A 69 -11.12 8.50 19.02
C THR A 69 -12.21 9.54 19.22
N GLN A 70 -13.47 9.14 19.42
CA GLN A 70 -14.56 10.11 19.58
C GLN A 70 -14.62 10.71 20.99
N PHE A 71 -14.32 9.94 22.05
CA PHE A 71 -14.59 10.37 23.42
C PHE A 71 -13.33 10.70 24.24
N GLN A 72 -12.27 9.93 24.11
CA GLN A 72 -11.05 10.12 24.92
C GLN A 72 -10.01 11.02 24.22
N LEU A 73 -9.82 10.85 22.92
CA LEU A 73 -8.87 11.67 22.16
C LEU A 73 -9.11 13.18 22.29
N PRO A 74 -10.34 13.71 22.23
CA PRO A 74 -10.59 15.15 22.46
C PRO A 74 -10.19 15.64 23.85
N GLN A 75 -10.32 14.80 24.87
CA GLN A 75 -9.90 15.14 26.23
C GLN A 75 -8.37 15.21 26.34
N ILE A 76 -7.67 14.25 25.72
CA ILE A 76 -6.20 14.23 25.65
C ILE A 76 -5.71 15.45 24.87
N TYR A 77 -6.31 15.75 23.73
CA TYR A 77 -6.00 16.94 22.90
C TYR A 77 -6.08 18.23 23.70
N ARG A 78 -7.15 18.41 24.48
CA ARG A 78 -7.34 19.58 25.36
C ARG A 78 -6.35 19.59 26.53
N LYS A 79 -6.16 18.45 27.21
CA LYS A 79 -5.22 18.30 28.35
C LYS A 79 -3.80 18.66 27.94
N LEU A 80 -3.36 18.25 26.75
CA LEU A 80 -2.03 18.52 26.23
C LEU A 80 -1.93 19.88 25.52
N LYS A 81 -3.02 20.66 25.48
CA LYS A 81 -3.11 21.95 24.79
C LYS A 81 -2.60 21.88 23.35
N SER A 82 -2.95 20.76 22.66
CA SER A 82 -2.48 20.50 21.30
C SER A 82 -3.11 21.46 20.31
N GLN A 83 -2.36 21.88 19.29
CA GLN A 83 -2.83 22.79 18.25
C GLN A 83 -3.35 22.07 17.02
N ILE A 84 -2.75 20.92 16.72
CA ILE A 84 -3.12 20.07 15.58
C ILE A 84 -2.92 18.60 15.95
N LEU A 85 -3.82 17.76 15.46
CA LEU A 85 -3.71 16.30 15.46
C LEU A 85 -3.33 15.84 14.06
N PHE A 86 -2.31 15.02 13.93
CA PHE A 86 -2.03 14.26 12.72
C PHE A 86 -2.44 12.80 12.93
N SER A 87 -3.28 12.29 12.05
CA SER A 87 -3.67 10.88 12.04
C SER A 87 -3.27 10.23 10.72
N SER A 88 -2.46 9.18 10.80
CA SER A 88 -2.09 8.38 9.63
C SER A 88 -3.22 7.46 9.13
N LEU A 89 -4.43 7.67 9.63
CA LEU A 89 -5.68 7.02 9.20
C LEU A 89 -6.76 8.08 9.02
N PRO A 90 -7.81 7.83 8.24
CA PRO A 90 -8.96 8.73 8.12
C PRO A 90 -9.88 8.60 9.37
N GLU A 91 -9.27 8.71 10.55
CA GLU A 91 -9.92 8.64 11.86
C GLU A 91 -9.57 9.87 12.70
N ALA A 92 -10.60 10.60 13.09
CA ALA A 92 -10.48 11.79 13.92
C ALA A 92 -11.79 12.05 14.69
N PRO A 93 -11.75 12.84 15.80
CA PRO A 93 -12.93 13.15 16.57
C PRO A 93 -13.84 14.11 15.82
N LEU A 94 -15.07 13.71 15.54
CA LEU A 94 -16.04 14.45 14.73
C LEU A 94 -16.77 15.56 15.51
N CYS A 95 -17.21 15.26 16.75
CA CYS A 95 -17.98 16.20 17.57
C CYS A 95 -17.07 16.95 18.55
N SER A 96 -16.05 17.63 18.03
CA SER A 96 -15.06 18.33 18.86
C SER A 96 -14.43 19.52 18.14
N ASN A 97 -13.77 20.38 18.90
CA ASN A 97 -13.00 21.49 18.36
C ASN A 97 -11.54 21.10 18.03
N CYS A 98 -11.26 19.80 17.90
CA CYS A 98 -9.94 19.33 17.50
C CYS A 98 -9.68 19.69 16.03
N ARG A 99 -8.58 20.39 15.77
CA ARG A 99 -8.08 20.60 14.41
C ARG A 99 -7.22 19.39 14.03
N PHE A 100 -7.38 18.86 12.82
CA PHE A 100 -6.62 17.69 12.42
C PHE A 100 -6.29 17.66 10.93
N VAL A 101 -5.15 17.03 10.63
CA VAL A 101 -4.72 16.58 9.31
C VAL A 101 -4.74 15.06 9.32
N ILE A 102 -5.20 14.45 8.24
CA ILE A 102 -5.27 12.99 8.14
C ILE A 102 -4.59 12.48 6.88
N THR A 103 -4.17 11.22 6.91
CA THR A 103 -3.75 10.49 5.71
C THR A 103 -4.86 9.53 5.25
N CYS A 104 -5.12 9.52 3.94
CA CYS A 104 -6.03 8.59 3.28
C CYS A 104 -5.25 7.76 2.26
N PHE A 105 -5.31 6.42 2.38
CA PHE A 105 -4.52 5.50 1.56
C PHE A 105 -5.20 5.10 0.27
N ASP A 106 -6.51 4.83 0.31
CA ASP A 106 -7.28 4.41 -0.86
C ASP A 106 -8.79 4.54 -0.63
N MET A 107 -9.53 4.35 -1.71
CA MET A 107 -10.99 4.24 -1.72
C MET A 107 -11.45 2.86 -2.22
N ILE A 108 -10.60 1.84 -2.13
CA ILE A 108 -10.89 0.47 -2.57
C ILE A 108 -12.20 -0.07 -2.01
N PRO A 109 -12.56 0.12 -0.71
CA PRO A 109 -13.84 -0.37 -0.18
C PRO A 109 -15.10 0.25 -0.81
N LEU A 110 -14.98 1.41 -1.47
CA LEU A 110 -16.06 2.04 -2.23
C LEU A 110 -16.09 1.59 -3.69
N ARG A 111 -14.94 1.33 -4.28
CA ARG A 111 -14.82 0.83 -5.66
C ARG A 111 -15.18 -0.64 -5.77
N PHE A 112 -14.80 -1.43 -4.77
CA PHE A 112 -15.07 -2.87 -4.66
C PHE A 112 -15.83 -3.18 -3.37
N PRO A 113 -17.08 -2.72 -3.23
CA PRO A 113 -17.85 -2.86 -2.00
C PRO A 113 -18.17 -4.33 -1.73
N LYS A 114 -17.88 -4.77 -0.51
CA LYS A 114 -18.21 -6.12 -0.04
C LYS A 114 -19.47 -6.06 0.82
N ARG A 115 -20.47 -6.88 0.49
CA ARG A 115 -21.81 -6.87 1.11
C ARG A 115 -21.78 -6.95 2.64
N PHE A 116 -20.86 -7.73 3.21
CA PHE A 116 -20.77 -7.97 4.66
C PHE A 116 -19.51 -7.40 5.29
N SER A 117 -18.76 -6.52 4.61
CA SER A 117 -17.59 -5.90 5.16
C SER A 117 -17.93 -4.65 5.98
N PRO A 118 -17.46 -4.53 7.23
CA PRO A 118 -17.62 -3.32 8.02
C PRO A 118 -16.90 -2.10 7.42
N LEU A 119 -15.92 -2.34 6.53
CA LEU A 119 -15.17 -1.26 5.86
C LEU A 119 -16.04 -0.50 4.86
N THR A 120 -17.01 -1.14 4.18
CA THR A 120 -17.88 -0.45 3.24
C THR A 120 -18.73 0.64 3.91
N PRO A 121 -19.49 0.37 5.00
CA PRO A 121 -20.22 1.44 5.70
C PRO A 121 -19.28 2.45 6.38
N TYR A 122 -18.12 2.02 6.88
CA TYR A 122 -17.10 2.92 7.43
C TYR A 122 -16.67 3.96 6.38
N HIS A 123 -16.25 3.53 5.19
CA HIS A 123 -15.87 4.45 4.10
C HIS A 123 -17.05 5.23 3.53
N ARG A 124 -18.26 4.69 3.55
CA ARG A 124 -19.46 5.38 3.01
C ARG A 124 -19.98 6.49 3.93
N TYR A 125 -19.93 6.30 5.24
CA TYR A 125 -20.62 7.18 6.18
C TYR A 125 -19.70 7.91 7.15
N TYR A 126 -18.66 7.25 7.69
CA TYR A 126 -17.76 7.86 8.67
C TYR A 126 -16.63 8.63 8.00
N THR A 127 -15.90 8.02 7.08
CA THR A 127 -14.75 8.64 6.40
C THR A 127 -15.11 10.00 5.77
N PRO A 128 -16.22 10.20 5.03
CA PRO A 128 -16.53 11.50 4.44
C PRO A 128 -16.75 12.60 5.49
N GLN A 129 -17.24 12.28 6.69
CA GLN A 129 -17.39 13.26 7.76
C GLN A 129 -16.03 13.71 8.29
N VAL A 130 -15.10 12.77 8.46
CA VAL A 130 -13.72 13.09 8.86
C VAL A 130 -13.04 13.95 7.79
N LEU A 131 -13.09 13.57 6.52
CA LEU A 131 -12.48 14.31 5.43
C LEU A 131 -13.02 15.73 5.29
N LYS A 132 -14.34 15.91 5.44
CA LYS A 132 -14.99 17.24 5.41
C LYS A 132 -14.50 18.17 6.53
N GLN A 133 -14.27 17.63 7.74
CA GLN A 133 -13.83 18.42 8.89
C GLN A 133 -12.31 18.59 8.97
N ALA A 134 -11.52 17.73 8.32
CA ALA A 134 -10.06 17.86 8.31
C ALA A 134 -9.60 19.23 7.84
N GLN A 135 -8.54 19.78 8.43
CA GLN A 135 -7.89 20.99 7.94
C GLN A 135 -7.22 20.73 6.59
N HIS A 136 -6.62 19.55 6.45
CA HIS A 136 -6.00 19.08 5.23
C HIS A 136 -6.01 17.56 5.15
N ILE A 137 -5.93 17.03 3.93
CA ILE A 137 -5.90 15.61 3.65
C ILE A 137 -4.60 15.32 2.90
N ILE A 138 -3.80 14.42 3.42
CA ILE A 138 -2.68 13.82 2.71
C ILE A 138 -3.19 12.53 2.08
N CYS A 139 -2.91 12.29 0.83
CA CYS A 139 -3.13 11.00 0.19
C CYS A 139 -1.84 10.50 -0.46
N ILE A 140 -1.77 9.21 -0.76
CA ILE A 140 -0.52 8.57 -1.15
C ILE A 140 -0.30 8.52 -2.67
N SER A 141 -1.28 9.01 -3.45
CA SER A 141 -1.23 9.06 -4.91
C SER A 141 -2.21 10.11 -5.44
N GLU A 142 -1.97 10.61 -6.66
CA GLU A 142 -2.91 11.49 -7.35
C GLU A 142 -4.23 10.79 -7.65
N THR A 143 -4.19 9.50 -7.95
CA THR A 143 -5.38 8.66 -8.12
C THR A 143 -6.26 8.67 -6.86
N THR A 144 -5.66 8.53 -5.67
CA THR A 144 -6.42 8.62 -4.41
C THR A 144 -6.98 10.02 -4.19
N ALA A 145 -6.27 11.08 -4.57
CA ALA A 145 -6.78 12.46 -4.49
C ALA A 145 -8.02 12.66 -5.38
N GLN A 146 -7.96 12.15 -6.62
CA GLN A 146 -9.08 12.17 -7.55
C GLN A 146 -10.28 11.39 -7.02
N ASP A 147 -10.03 10.21 -6.41
CA ASP A 147 -11.09 9.40 -5.81
C ASP A 147 -11.77 10.11 -4.65
N ILE A 148 -11.01 10.74 -3.76
CA ILE A 148 -11.55 11.54 -2.64
C ILE A 148 -12.46 12.65 -3.18
N THR A 149 -12.01 13.37 -4.20
CA THR A 149 -12.82 14.41 -4.84
C THR A 149 -14.08 13.83 -5.50
N LYS A 150 -13.94 12.74 -6.24
CA LYS A 150 -15.04 12.09 -6.97
C LYS A 150 -16.10 11.50 -6.05
N PHE A 151 -15.69 10.76 -5.01
CA PHE A 151 -16.64 10.06 -4.14
C PHE A 151 -17.27 10.95 -3.06
N TYR A 152 -16.55 11.97 -2.61
CA TYR A 152 -16.95 12.75 -1.44
C TYR A 152 -17.13 14.25 -1.70
N GLY A 153 -16.80 14.73 -2.90
CA GLY A 153 -16.91 16.13 -3.25
C GLY A 153 -15.94 17.04 -2.48
N ILE A 154 -14.83 16.50 -2.00
CA ILE A 154 -13.81 17.29 -1.30
C ILE A 154 -13.03 18.12 -2.33
N PRO A 155 -12.85 19.42 -2.12
CA PRO A 155 -12.13 20.26 -3.08
C PRO A 155 -10.63 19.93 -3.12
N ALA A 156 -10.04 19.96 -4.33
CA ALA A 156 -8.65 19.56 -4.56
C ALA A 156 -7.63 20.39 -3.75
N ASN A 157 -7.90 21.67 -3.49
CA ASN A 157 -7.02 22.52 -2.69
C ASN A 157 -6.89 22.09 -1.22
N LYS A 158 -7.76 21.19 -0.75
CA LYS A 158 -7.73 20.58 0.58
C LYS A 158 -6.96 19.26 0.61
N ILE A 159 -6.46 18.79 -0.53
CA ILE A 159 -5.80 17.50 -0.68
C ILE A 159 -4.38 17.73 -1.20
N THR A 160 -3.42 16.98 -0.67
CA THR A 160 -2.06 16.90 -1.23
C THR A 160 -1.68 15.45 -1.40
N ALA A 161 -1.32 15.05 -2.61
CA ALA A 161 -0.74 13.76 -2.88
C ALA A 161 0.75 13.77 -2.52
N ILE A 162 1.13 12.85 -1.65
CA ILE A 162 2.52 12.66 -1.20
C ILE A 162 2.86 11.18 -1.38
N PRO A 163 3.64 10.82 -2.40
CA PRO A 163 3.98 9.44 -2.68
C PRO A 163 4.66 8.74 -1.51
N LEU A 164 4.43 7.43 -1.40
CA LEU A 164 5.17 6.56 -0.49
C LEU A 164 6.58 6.31 -1.01
N ALA A 165 7.38 5.64 -0.19
CA ALA A 165 8.68 5.13 -0.57
C ALA A 165 8.84 3.68 -0.15
N TYR A 166 9.86 3.01 -0.69
CA TYR A 166 10.26 1.67 -0.30
C TYR A 166 11.46 1.72 0.65
N ASP A 167 11.75 0.61 1.31
CA ASP A 167 12.94 0.48 2.14
C ASP A 167 14.17 0.19 1.26
N ARG A 168 14.99 1.22 1.03
CA ARG A 168 16.20 1.14 0.19
C ARG A 168 17.30 0.27 0.78
N THR A 169 17.32 0.08 2.09
CA THR A 169 18.30 -0.77 2.74
C THR A 169 17.97 -2.24 2.59
N HIS A 170 16.70 -2.52 2.44
CA HIS A 170 16.16 -3.86 2.31
C HIS A 170 16.01 -4.27 0.84
N PHE A 171 15.34 -3.46 0.02
CA PHE A 171 15.13 -3.74 -1.40
C PHE A 171 16.19 -3.05 -2.26
N HIS A 172 17.09 -3.84 -2.80
CA HIS A 172 18.18 -3.39 -3.68
C HIS A 172 18.65 -4.52 -4.58
N LEU A 173 19.43 -4.18 -5.59
CA LEU A 173 20.02 -5.15 -6.53
C LEU A 173 21.03 -6.05 -5.81
N LEU A 174 20.81 -7.36 -5.83
CA LEU A 174 21.66 -8.38 -5.22
C LEU A 174 22.58 -9.09 -6.22
N ASN A 175 22.45 -8.81 -7.53
CA ASN A 175 23.19 -9.47 -8.61
C ASN A 175 23.07 -11.01 -8.58
N LEU A 176 21.89 -11.53 -8.24
CA LEU A 176 21.59 -12.95 -8.25
C LEU A 176 21.25 -13.45 -9.67
N PRO A 177 21.48 -14.75 -9.98
CA PRO A 177 21.08 -15.32 -11.24
C PRO A 177 19.55 -15.33 -11.35
N THR A 178 19.03 -14.91 -12.51
CA THR A 178 17.59 -14.99 -12.81
C THR A 178 17.16 -16.46 -12.92
N ARG A 179 16.07 -16.83 -12.28
CA ARG A 179 15.42 -18.12 -12.34
C ARG A 179 14.16 -18.02 -13.21
N ASN A 180 13.72 -19.14 -13.74
CA ASN A 180 12.61 -19.18 -14.71
C ASN A 180 11.23 -19.09 -14.04
N TYR A 181 10.96 -18.00 -13.29
CA TYR A 181 9.62 -17.75 -12.77
C TYR A 181 9.19 -16.29 -12.87
N PHE A 182 7.89 -16.14 -13.10
CA PHE A 182 7.18 -14.86 -12.92
C PHE A 182 6.68 -14.76 -11.49
N LEU A 183 6.71 -13.56 -10.95
CA LEU A 183 6.39 -13.31 -9.55
C LEU A 183 5.16 -12.40 -9.43
N TYR A 184 4.26 -12.76 -8.54
CA TYR A 184 3.22 -11.89 -8.00
C TYR A 184 3.40 -11.77 -6.49
N ILE A 185 3.25 -10.56 -5.93
CA ILE A 185 3.30 -10.31 -4.49
C ILE A 185 2.06 -9.54 -4.08
N GLY A 186 1.25 -10.10 -3.17
CA GLY A 186 0.08 -9.41 -2.64
C GLY A 186 -1.00 -10.32 -2.09
N ARG A 187 -2.06 -9.71 -1.57
CA ARG A 187 -3.25 -10.44 -1.12
C ARG A 187 -4.02 -11.02 -2.31
N GLN A 188 -4.80 -12.06 -2.06
CA GLN A 188 -5.58 -12.75 -3.09
C GLN A 188 -6.99 -12.15 -3.28
N GLU A 189 -7.13 -10.84 -3.13
CA GLU A 189 -8.39 -10.13 -3.32
C GLU A 189 -8.75 -10.03 -4.82
N PRO A 190 -10.04 -10.10 -5.22
CA PRO A 190 -10.44 -10.11 -6.62
C PRO A 190 -9.91 -8.93 -7.45
N TYR A 191 -9.83 -7.74 -6.86
CA TYR A 191 -9.30 -6.56 -7.55
C TYR A 191 -7.79 -6.63 -7.83
N LYS A 192 -7.09 -7.62 -7.29
CA LYS A 192 -5.68 -7.92 -7.63
C LYS A 192 -5.53 -8.69 -8.93
N ASN A 193 -6.64 -9.19 -9.48
CA ASN A 193 -6.71 -9.85 -10.79
C ASN A 193 -5.77 -11.06 -10.97
N ILE A 194 -5.61 -11.85 -9.90
CA ILE A 194 -4.77 -13.07 -9.97
C ILE A 194 -5.38 -14.08 -10.94
N GLN A 195 -6.71 -14.14 -11.09
CA GLN A 195 -7.38 -15.00 -12.06
C GLN A 195 -6.96 -14.66 -13.50
N GLY A 196 -6.90 -13.38 -13.84
CA GLY A 196 -6.42 -12.91 -15.14
C GLY A 196 -4.94 -13.24 -15.36
N LEU A 197 -4.10 -13.11 -14.31
CA LEU A 197 -2.70 -13.50 -14.36
C LEU A 197 -2.52 -15.00 -14.58
N ILE A 198 -3.25 -15.87 -13.87
CA ILE A 198 -3.20 -17.33 -14.05
C ILE A 198 -3.61 -17.70 -15.48
N ALA A 199 -4.69 -17.11 -16.00
CA ALA A 199 -5.14 -17.35 -17.38
C ALA A 199 -4.09 -16.88 -18.40
N ALA A 200 -3.46 -15.73 -18.20
CA ALA A 200 -2.41 -15.21 -19.06
C ALA A 200 -1.15 -16.09 -19.05
N PHE A 201 -0.76 -16.58 -17.88
CA PHE A 201 0.36 -17.52 -17.75
C PHE A 201 0.09 -18.84 -18.47
N ALA A 202 -1.10 -19.40 -18.32
CA ALA A 202 -1.50 -20.64 -19.02
C ALA A 202 -1.51 -20.49 -20.55
N ALA A 203 -1.73 -19.27 -21.06
CA ALA A 203 -1.75 -18.96 -22.48
C ALA A 203 -0.34 -18.71 -23.07
N LEU A 204 0.72 -18.70 -22.26
CA LEU A 204 2.10 -18.60 -22.78
C LEU A 204 2.43 -19.81 -23.67
N PRO A 205 3.00 -19.63 -24.86
CA PRO A 205 3.37 -20.76 -25.74
C PRO A 205 4.27 -21.79 -25.05
N ASN A 206 5.20 -21.32 -24.23
CA ASN A 206 6.19 -22.14 -23.55
C ASN A 206 6.00 -22.12 -22.01
N TYR A 207 4.76 -22.11 -21.52
CA TYR A 207 4.49 -22.03 -20.08
C TYR A 207 5.18 -23.12 -19.25
N LYS A 208 5.47 -24.29 -19.87
CA LYS A 208 6.16 -25.40 -19.20
C LYS A 208 7.60 -25.10 -18.82
N ASP A 209 8.23 -24.13 -19.48
CA ASP A 209 9.60 -23.70 -19.20
C ASP A 209 9.69 -22.71 -18.03
N TYR A 210 8.53 -22.27 -17.53
CA TYR A 210 8.41 -21.25 -16.50
C TYR A 210 7.57 -21.70 -15.33
N GLU A 211 7.71 -21.00 -14.22
CA GLU A 211 6.82 -21.10 -13.07
C GLU A 211 6.12 -19.77 -12.84
N LEU A 212 4.96 -19.80 -12.20
CA LEU A 212 4.26 -18.62 -11.65
C LEU A 212 4.23 -18.74 -10.14
N TRP A 213 4.91 -17.83 -9.46
CA TRP A 213 4.94 -17.77 -8.01
C TRP A 213 3.98 -16.71 -7.50
N LEU A 214 3.00 -17.14 -6.71
CA LEU A 214 1.98 -16.28 -6.10
C LEU A 214 2.30 -16.15 -4.61
N VAL A 215 2.97 -15.04 -4.24
CA VAL A 215 3.41 -14.75 -2.88
C VAL A 215 2.38 -13.91 -2.15
N GLY A 216 1.92 -14.38 -1.01
CA GLY A 216 1.00 -13.68 -0.14
C GLY A 216 0.05 -14.61 0.60
N PRO A 217 -0.55 -14.16 1.72
CA PRO A 217 -1.35 -15.02 2.57
C PRO A 217 -2.55 -15.61 1.83
N SER A 218 -2.77 -16.90 2.04
CA SER A 218 -3.98 -17.57 1.54
C SER A 218 -5.23 -16.95 2.17
N ASP A 219 -6.30 -16.90 1.37
CA ASP A 219 -7.60 -16.39 1.81
C ASP A 219 -8.66 -17.46 1.57
N ARG A 220 -9.31 -17.89 2.65
CA ARG A 220 -10.34 -18.95 2.60
C ARG A 220 -11.48 -18.66 1.61
N ARG A 221 -11.69 -17.40 1.24
CA ARG A 221 -12.74 -16.96 0.31
C ARG A 221 -12.32 -17.09 -1.15
N TYR A 222 -11.03 -16.91 -1.45
CA TYR A 222 -10.53 -16.72 -2.81
C TYR A 222 -9.53 -17.78 -3.26
N THR A 223 -8.64 -18.25 -2.37
CA THR A 223 -7.63 -19.28 -2.70
C THR A 223 -8.23 -20.55 -3.33
N PRO A 224 -9.37 -21.09 -2.83
CA PRO A 224 -9.94 -22.29 -3.43
C PRO A 224 -10.32 -22.11 -4.91
N THR A 225 -10.86 -20.96 -5.28
CA THR A 225 -11.22 -20.65 -6.69
C THR A 225 -9.98 -20.55 -7.57
N LEU A 226 -8.89 -19.93 -7.07
CA LEU A 226 -7.63 -19.81 -7.80
C LEU A 226 -6.99 -21.19 -8.01
N THR A 227 -6.99 -22.03 -6.98
CA THR A 227 -6.46 -23.40 -7.06
C THR A 227 -7.26 -24.27 -8.03
N ALA A 228 -8.61 -24.15 -8.02
CA ALA A 228 -9.46 -24.84 -8.98
C ALA A 228 -9.14 -24.40 -10.42
N GLN A 229 -9.00 -23.10 -10.68
CA GLN A 229 -8.61 -22.59 -12.00
C GLN A 229 -7.28 -23.13 -12.48
N VAL A 230 -6.26 -23.21 -11.61
CA VAL A 230 -4.95 -23.78 -11.92
C VAL A 230 -5.07 -25.26 -12.34
N ALA A 231 -5.92 -26.03 -11.63
CA ALA A 231 -6.17 -27.43 -11.94
C ALA A 231 -6.92 -27.59 -13.28
N GLU A 232 -7.98 -26.79 -13.51
CA GLU A 232 -8.76 -26.79 -14.76
C GLU A 232 -7.91 -26.46 -15.99
N LEU A 233 -6.94 -25.55 -15.84
CA LEU A 233 -6.00 -25.19 -16.92
C LEU A 233 -4.85 -26.17 -17.07
N GLY A 234 -4.72 -27.20 -16.22
CA GLY A 234 -3.69 -28.22 -16.30
C GLY A 234 -2.26 -27.72 -16.01
N ILE A 235 -2.13 -26.63 -15.26
CA ILE A 235 -0.83 -25.96 -14.95
C ILE A 235 -0.41 -26.11 -13.48
N THR A 236 -0.90 -27.11 -12.78
CA THR A 236 -0.66 -27.30 -11.33
C THR A 236 0.83 -27.42 -10.99
N ASN A 237 1.62 -28.00 -11.88
CA ASN A 237 3.06 -28.18 -11.66
C ASN A 237 3.86 -26.89 -11.85
N GLN A 238 3.31 -25.88 -12.53
CA GLN A 238 3.96 -24.61 -12.85
C GLN A 238 3.55 -23.48 -11.90
N VAL A 239 2.43 -23.59 -11.17
CA VAL A 239 1.95 -22.52 -10.29
C VAL A 239 2.24 -22.88 -8.83
N LYS A 240 2.94 -21.98 -8.14
CA LYS A 240 3.29 -22.13 -6.72
C LYS A 240 2.58 -21.05 -5.89
N PHE A 241 1.76 -21.49 -4.95
CA PHE A 241 1.18 -20.62 -3.92
C PHE A 241 2.14 -20.59 -2.72
N LEU A 242 2.77 -19.45 -2.47
CA LEU A 242 3.69 -19.23 -1.35
C LEU A 242 2.97 -18.33 -0.35
N ASP A 243 2.43 -18.93 0.72
CA ASP A 243 1.60 -18.23 1.69
C ASP A 243 2.30 -17.06 2.36
N TYR A 244 3.28 -17.33 3.17
CA TYR A 244 4.05 -16.32 3.88
C TYR A 244 5.54 -16.49 3.58
N VAL A 245 6.10 -15.45 3.01
CA VAL A 245 7.55 -15.33 2.83
C VAL A 245 8.06 -14.35 3.89
N PRO A 246 9.08 -14.72 4.69
CA PRO A 246 9.70 -13.80 5.62
C PRO A 246 10.15 -12.51 4.93
N TYR A 247 10.01 -11.38 5.60
CA TYR A 247 10.37 -10.09 5.02
C TYR A 247 11.80 -10.09 4.48
N ASP A 248 12.73 -10.68 5.23
CA ASP A 248 14.16 -10.73 4.88
C ASP A 248 14.47 -11.62 3.65
N GLU A 249 13.55 -12.50 3.25
CA GLU A 249 13.70 -13.34 2.06
C GLU A 249 13.08 -12.70 0.80
N LEU A 250 12.20 -11.71 0.95
CA LEU A 250 11.53 -11.07 -0.18
C LEU A 250 12.50 -10.47 -1.21
N PRO A 251 13.57 -9.75 -0.82
CA PRO A 251 14.51 -9.20 -1.79
C PRO A 251 15.15 -10.28 -2.68
N LYS A 252 15.49 -11.44 -2.12
CA LYS A 252 16.05 -12.55 -2.87
C LYS A 252 15.06 -13.07 -3.91
N ILE A 253 13.85 -13.35 -3.49
CA ILE A 253 12.79 -13.86 -4.38
C ILE A 253 12.48 -12.85 -5.49
N ILE A 254 12.49 -11.57 -5.19
CA ILE A 254 12.27 -10.53 -6.19
C ILE A 254 13.44 -10.48 -7.17
N ASN A 255 14.69 -10.43 -6.70
CA ASN A 255 15.89 -10.37 -7.54
C ASN A 255 16.04 -11.58 -8.49
N GLU A 256 15.62 -12.78 -8.07
CA GLU A 256 15.72 -14.00 -8.87
C GLU A 256 14.60 -14.12 -9.92
N ALA A 257 13.55 -13.31 -9.87
CA ALA A 257 12.40 -13.43 -10.79
C ALA A 257 12.71 -12.88 -12.19
N ILE A 258 12.10 -13.47 -13.23
CA ILE A 258 12.13 -12.92 -14.59
C ILE A 258 11.46 -11.55 -14.63
N ALA A 259 10.32 -11.43 -13.96
CA ALA A 259 9.57 -10.19 -13.82
C ALA A 259 8.57 -10.29 -12.66
N LEU A 260 8.27 -9.13 -12.04
CA LEU A 260 7.05 -8.96 -11.28
C LEU A 260 5.89 -8.74 -12.26
N VAL A 261 4.78 -9.49 -12.11
CA VAL A 261 3.53 -9.27 -12.83
C VAL A 261 2.46 -8.86 -11.85
N PHE A 262 2.05 -7.60 -11.92
CA PHE A 262 1.17 -6.96 -10.94
C PHE A 262 -0.05 -6.33 -11.63
N PRO A 263 -1.01 -7.16 -12.14
CA PRO A 263 -2.11 -6.73 -13.00
C PRO A 263 -3.33 -6.26 -12.20
N SER A 264 -3.11 -5.57 -11.08
CA SER A 264 -4.20 -5.12 -10.21
C SER A 264 -5.16 -4.19 -10.95
N LEU A 265 -6.46 -4.37 -10.74
CA LEU A 265 -7.50 -3.48 -11.26
C LEU A 265 -7.49 -2.13 -10.55
N TRP A 266 -7.07 -2.12 -9.28
CA TRP A 266 -6.98 -0.90 -8.47
C TRP A 266 -5.98 -1.02 -7.34
N GLU A 267 -5.21 0.05 -7.12
CA GLU A 267 -4.28 0.21 -6.00
C GLU A 267 -4.36 1.64 -5.44
N GLY A 268 -4.07 1.77 -4.15
CA GLY A 268 -3.82 3.08 -3.56
C GLY A 268 -2.46 3.64 -3.94
N PHE A 269 -1.46 2.76 -4.15
CA PHE A 269 -0.10 3.13 -4.57
C PHE A 269 0.55 2.05 -5.44
N GLY A 270 1.04 0.94 -4.85
CA GLY A 270 1.72 -0.13 -5.58
C GLY A 270 3.16 -0.32 -5.11
N LEU A 271 3.41 -0.41 -3.81
CA LEU A 271 4.75 -0.65 -3.24
C LEU A 271 5.50 -1.82 -3.89
N PRO A 272 4.87 -2.99 -4.19
CA PRO A 272 5.57 -4.10 -4.84
C PRO A 272 6.23 -3.73 -6.17
N VAL A 273 5.67 -2.75 -6.89
CA VAL A 273 6.25 -2.23 -8.14
C VAL A 273 7.59 -1.55 -7.87
N LEU A 274 7.65 -0.66 -6.86
CA LEU A 274 8.90 0.02 -6.49
C LEU A 274 9.93 -0.95 -5.89
N GLU A 275 9.48 -1.91 -5.09
CA GLU A 275 10.33 -2.93 -4.47
C GLU A 275 10.99 -3.81 -5.55
N ALA A 276 10.23 -4.21 -6.57
CA ALA A 276 10.76 -4.96 -7.71
C ALA A 276 11.74 -4.14 -8.55
N MET A 277 11.41 -2.88 -8.84
CA MET A 277 12.30 -1.96 -9.55
C MET A 277 13.62 -1.74 -8.80
N ALA A 278 13.57 -1.59 -7.47
CA ALA A 278 14.75 -1.43 -6.64
C ALA A 278 15.65 -2.67 -6.64
N CYS A 279 15.05 -3.85 -6.75
CA CYS A 279 15.75 -5.13 -6.92
C CYS A 279 16.26 -5.38 -8.36
N GLY A 280 16.03 -4.45 -9.29
CA GLY A 280 16.40 -4.61 -10.70
C GLY A 280 15.53 -5.61 -11.47
N THR A 281 14.40 -6.01 -10.90
CA THR A 281 13.46 -6.94 -11.52
C THR A 281 12.53 -6.18 -12.46
N PRO A 282 12.43 -6.58 -13.74
CA PRO A 282 11.47 -6.01 -14.68
C PRO A 282 10.04 -6.09 -14.16
N VAL A 283 9.23 -5.09 -14.48
CA VAL A 283 7.84 -4.99 -14.01
C VAL A 283 6.87 -4.97 -15.19
N ILE A 284 5.81 -5.80 -15.08
CA ILE A 284 4.59 -5.72 -15.87
C ILE A 284 3.49 -5.30 -14.90
N THR A 285 2.83 -4.18 -15.15
CA THR A 285 1.77 -3.70 -14.25
C THR A 285 0.62 -3.06 -15.02
N SER A 286 -0.48 -2.82 -14.33
CA SER A 286 -1.69 -2.25 -14.92
C SER A 286 -1.51 -0.79 -15.35
N ASN A 287 -2.19 -0.40 -16.43
CA ASN A 287 -2.34 0.98 -16.87
C ASN A 287 -3.44 1.74 -16.11
N LEU A 288 -3.96 1.18 -15.02
CA LEU A 288 -5.06 1.74 -14.21
C LEU A 288 -4.57 2.21 -12.83
N SER A 289 -5.40 3.04 -12.21
CA SER A 289 -5.21 3.54 -10.84
C SER A 289 -3.87 4.28 -10.64
N SER A 290 -3.21 4.07 -9.49
CA SER A 290 -1.92 4.67 -9.17
C SER A 290 -0.72 4.00 -9.84
N LEU A 291 -0.92 2.86 -10.51
CA LEU A 291 0.19 2.07 -11.04
C LEU A 291 0.97 2.79 -12.16
N PRO A 292 0.33 3.52 -13.10
CA PRO A 292 1.07 4.32 -14.08
C PRO A 292 1.91 5.45 -13.45
N GLU A 293 1.39 6.12 -12.41
CA GLU A 293 2.13 7.20 -11.72
C GLU A 293 3.32 6.67 -10.90
N VAL A 294 3.22 5.43 -10.40
CA VAL A 294 4.29 4.77 -9.64
C VAL A 294 5.33 4.14 -10.56
N ALA A 295 4.90 3.52 -11.66
CA ALA A 295 5.78 2.80 -12.57
C ALA A 295 6.48 3.72 -13.61
N GLY A 296 5.85 4.84 -13.98
CA GLY A 296 6.34 5.69 -15.05
C GLY A 296 6.61 4.89 -16.35
N ASP A 297 7.66 5.25 -17.04
CA ASP A 297 8.13 4.57 -18.27
C ASP A 297 9.05 3.37 -17.97
N ALA A 298 9.21 2.98 -16.70
CA ALA A 298 10.14 1.94 -16.28
C ALA A 298 9.50 0.53 -16.17
N ALA A 299 8.27 0.38 -16.64
CA ALA A 299 7.53 -0.88 -16.68
C ALA A 299 6.78 -1.07 -17.99
N ILE A 300 6.34 -2.30 -18.26
CA ILE A 300 5.32 -2.53 -19.29
C ILE A 300 3.95 -2.33 -18.63
N LEU A 301 3.22 -1.32 -19.14
CA LEU A 301 1.84 -1.06 -18.73
C LEU A 301 0.89 -1.85 -19.62
N ILE A 302 -0.05 -2.57 -18.99
CA ILE A 302 -1.04 -3.44 -19.66
C ILE A 302 -2.46 -3.07 -19.22
N ASP A 303 -3.43 -3.33 -20.11
CA ASP A 303 -4.82 -3.39 -19.71
C ASP A 303 -5.08 -4.68 -18.89
N PRO A 304 -5.35 -4.58 -17.58
CA PRO A 304 -5.52 -5.77 -16.73
C PRO A 304 -6.78 -6.59 -17.07
N TYR A 305 -7.70 -6.05 -17.86
CA TYR A 305 -8.86 -6.79 -18.39
C TYR A 305 -8.54 -7.55 -19.67
N ASN A 306 -7.40 -7.29 -20.29
CA ASN A 306 -6.97 -7.94 -21.52
C ASN A 306 -5.91 -9.04 -21.23
N THR A 307 -6.38 -10.27 -21.02
CA THR A 307 -5.51 -11.42 -20.74
C THR A 307 -4.44 -11.62 -21.82
N LYS A 308 -4.77 -11.34 -23.11
CA LYS A 308 -3.82 -11.47 -24.21
C LYS A 308 -2.66 -10.49 -24.07
N GLU A 309 -2.95 -9.24 -23.70
CA GLU A 309 -1.91 -8.21 -23.50
C GLU A 309 -0.98 -8.57 -22.32
N ILE A 310 -1.53 -9.14 -21.25
CA ILE A 310 -0.73 -9.68 -20.14
C ILE A 310 0.20 -10.79 -20.63
N THR A 311 -0.35 -11.75 -21.42
CA THR A 311 0.44 -12.87 -22.01
C THR A 311 1.55 -12.35 -22.91
N GLU A 312 1.26 -11.43 -23.81
CA GLU A 312 2.23 -10.84 -24.74
C GLU A 312 3.35 -10.11 -24.00
N ALA A 313 3.03 -9.35 -22.94
CA ALA A 313 4.02 -8.68 -22.10
C ALA A 313 4.92 -9.70 -21.38
N MET A 314 4.34 -10.77 -20.81
CA MET A 314 5.10 -11.86 -20.19
C MET A 314 6.01 -12.55 -21.19
N GLN A 315 5.50 -12.89 -22.38
CA GLN A 315 6.26 -13.51 -23.46
C GLN A 315 7.44 -12.61 -23.91
N ALA A 316 7.18 -11.33 -24.10
CA ALA A 316 8.21 -10.36 -24.52
C ALA A 316 9.37 -10.31 -23.51
N ILE A 317 9.06 -10.23 -22.22
CA ILE A 317 10.10 -10.22 -21.17
C ILE A 317 10.81 -11.58 -21.11
N ALA A 318 10.10 -12.69 -21.22
CA ALA A 318 10.68 -14.04 -21.13
C ALA A 318 11.73 -14.29 -22.23
N THR A 319 11.45 -13.84 -23.46
CA THR A 319 12.26 -14.15 -24.62
C THR A 319 13.28 -13.07 -25.04
N ASN A 320 13.14 -11.84 -24.55
CA ASN A 320 13.98 -10.71 -24.95
C ASN A 320 14.86 -10.21 -23.78
N SER A 321 16.11 -10.68 -23.74
CA SER A 321 17.09 -10.29 -22.71
C SER A 321 17.45 -8.80 -22.75
N ALA A 322 17.49 -8.19 -23.94
CA ALA A 322 17.76 -6.75 -24.08
C ALA A 322 16.63 -5.91 -23.47
N LEU A 323 15.38 -6.33 -23.66
CA LEU A 323 14.23 -5.69 -23.02
C LEU A 323 14.32 -5.81 -21.50
N ARG A 324 14.64 -7.01 -20.95
CA ARG A 324 14.84 -7.21 -19.50
C ARG A 324 15.90 -6.28 -18.95
N SER A 325 17.08 -6.22 -19.58
CA SER A 325 18.18 -5.36 -19.14
C SER A 325 17.80 -3.88 -19.16
N ARG A 326 17.09 -3.45 -20.20
CA ARG A 326 16.60 -2.08 -20.30
C ARG A 326 15.63 -1.74 -19.17
N LEU A 327 14.60 -2.56 -18.96
CA LEU A 327 13.60 -2.33 -17.92
C LEU A 327 14.20 -2.39 -16.50
N SER A 328 15.15 -3.31 -16.27
CA SER A 328 15.91 -3.38 -15.01
C SER A 328 16.64 -2.05 -14.74
N SER A 329 17.41 -1.57 -15.67
CA SER A 329 18.17 -0.31 -15.52
C SER A 329 17.25 0.91 -15.35
N GLN A 330 16.16 0.97 -16.11
CA GLN A 330 15.16 2.03 -16.01
C GLN A 330 14.46 1.97 -14.64
N GLY A 331 14.09 0.78 -14.16
CA GLY A 331 13.44 0.58 -12.85
C GLY A 331 14.33 1.06 -11.71
N ILE A 332 15.61 0.65 -11.69
CA ILE A 332 16.58 1.07 -10.67
C ILE A 332 16.72 2.60 -10.65
N THR A 333 16.77 3.24 -11.80
CA THR A 333 16.87 4.70 -11.89
C THR A 333 15.57 5.38 -11.44
N HIS A 334 14.43 4.87 -11.88
CA HIS A 334 13.12 5.43 -11.61
C HIS A 334 12.76 5.37 -10.12
N CYS A 335 12.96 4.23 -9.46
CA CYS A 335 12.61 4.07 -8.04
C CYS A 335 13.39 5.01 -7.11
N GLN A 336 14.54 5.56 -7.52
CA GLN A 336 15.30 6.55 -6.75
C GLN A 336 14.56 7.88 -6.56
N GLN A 337 13.52 8.14 -7.34
CA GLN A 337 12.67 9.33 -7.17
C GLN A 337 11.83 9.26 -5.90
N PHE A 338 11.58 8.05 -5.38
CA PHE A 338 10.77 7.79 -4.19
C PHE A 338 11.66 7.57 -2.96
N SER A 339 11.55 8.44 -1.97
CA SER A 339 12.31 8.31 -0.73
C SER A 339 11.52 8.81 0.47
N TRP A 340 11.69 8.15 1.62
CA TRP A 340 11.06 8.57 2.87
C TRP A 340 11.47 9.99 3.29
N GLU A 341 12.64 10.45 2.89
CA GLU A 341 13.08 11.83 3.09
C GLU A 341 12.17 12.82 2.33
N LYS A 342 11.87 12.56 1.05
CA LYS A 342 10.96 13.39 0.26
C LYS A 342 9.54 13.34 0.81
N THR A 343 9.03 12.14 1.12
CA THR A 343 7.72 11.92 1.74
C THR A 343 7.62 12.68 3.07
N GLY A 344 8.63 12.55 3.92
CA GLY A 344 8.70 13.22 5.21
C GLY A 344 8.78 14.75 5.08
N LYS A 345 9.61 15.27 4.17
CA LYS A 345 9.74 16.71 3.92
C LYS A 345 8.40 17.30 3.47
N ALA A 346 7.74 16.67 2.49
CA ALA A 346 6.43 17.13 1.99
C ALA A 346 5.35 17.07 3.08
N THR A 347 5.35 16.01 3.91
CA THR A 347 4.43 15.90 5.05
C THR A 347 4.65 17.01 6.08
N VAL A 348 5.92 17.32 6.40
CA VAL A 348 6.25 18.44 7.30
C VAL A 348 5.78 19.76 6.72
N GLU A 349 5.96 20.01 5.43
CA GLU A 349 5.50 21.23 4.77
C GLU A 349 3.98 21.40 4.89
N VAL A 350 3.21 20.31 4.71
CA VAL A 350 1.76 20.33 4.93
C VAL A 350 1.42 20.62 6.38
N LEU A 351 1.99 19.88 7.33
CA LEU A 351 1.69 20.04 8.76
C LEU A 351 2.06 21.43 9.29
N SER A 352 3.17 21.99 8.84
CA SER A 352 3.66 23.31 9.27
C SER A 352 2.73 24.47 8.92
N ARG A 353 1.80 24.29 7.98
CA ARG A 353 0.77 25.31 7.65
C ARG A 353 -0.30 25.43 8.73
N TYR A 354 -0.40 24.46 9.63
CA TYR A 354 -1.50 24.32 10.59
C TYR A 354 -1.05 24.35 12.05
N ILE A 355 0.27 24.37 12.29
CA ILE A 355 0.90 24.45 13.63
C ILE A 355 1.07 25.92 14.06
#